data_de6e23c8e46a6e74e31a6c47bfabb99c
#
_entry.id   de6e23c8e46a6e74e31a6c47bfabb99c
#
_cell.length_a   1.000
_cell.length_b   1.000
_cell.length_c   1.000
_cell.angle_alpha   90.00
_cell.angle_beta   90.00
_cell.angle_gamma   90.00
#
_symmetry.space_group_name_H-M   'P 1'
#
loop_
_entity.id
_entity.type
_entity.pdbx_description
1 polymer ?
#
loop_
_entity_poly.entity_id
_entity_poly.type
_entity_poly.pdbx_seq_one_letter_code
_entity_poly.pdbx_strand_id
1 'polypeptide(L)'
;MALFFAFLVLSSLSASVSLSVDLASLDFLWKKDLRIDAECSFDYDNIRITIPIRYGLSEDKYLNLLESGILVGVFPFENLGLMVEASLFKLGYFWGLASPTDRLVLLSEGSIGWNGNIGILHICPRLTFRSLLSISGEGAEAMKRISQFDGLRLSLAMGVNLGEINN
;
A
#
# COMPACT_ATOMS: atom_id res chain seq x y z
N MET A 1 16.29 -12.55 8.44
CA MET A 1 16.91 -13.48 7.50
C MET A 1 16.12 -13.63 6.21
N ALA A 2 14.80 -13.85 6.23
CA ALA A 2 13.99 -13.98 5.00
C ALA A 2 14.00 -12.73 4.11
N LEU A 3 13.94 -11.53 4.68
CA LEU A 3 14.01 -10.25 3.94
C LEU A 3 15.39 -10.05 3.26
N PHE A 4 16.46 -10.50 3.90
CA PHE A 4 17.82 -10.43 3.34
C PHE A 4 18.01 -11.42 2.19
N PHE A 5 17.39 -12.60 2.28
CA PHE A 5 17.38 -13.59 1.20
C PHE A 5 16.54 -13.14 -0.01
N ALA A 6 15.39 -12.53 0.25
CA ALA A 6 14.57 -11.92 -0.80
C ALA A 6 15.32 -10.78 -1.53
N PHE A 7 16.08 -9.97 -0.77
CA PHE A 7 16.91 -8.92 -1.34
C PHE A 7 18.08 -9.47 -2.19
N LEU A 8 18.71 -10.57 -1.74
CA LEU A 8 19.79 -11.25 -2.48
C LEU A 8 19.31 -11.94 -3.77
N VAL A 9 18.10 -12.50 -3.77
CA VAL A 9 17.51 -13.10 -4.97
C VAL A 9 17.08 -12.03 -5.97
N LEU A 10 16.56 -10.88 -5.48
CA LEU A 10 16.18 -9.75 -6.33
C LEU A 10 17.40 -9.03 -6.93
N SER A 11 18.58 -9.08 -6.28
CA SER A 11 19.80 -8.45 -6.78
C SER A 11 20.43 -9.14 -8.01
N SER A 12 20.00 -10.34 -8.35
CA SER A 12 20.43 -11.03 -9.59
C SER A 12 19.51 -10.77 -10.79
N LEU A 13 18.42 -10.03 -10.58
CA LEU A 13 17.44 -9.71 -11.60
C LEU A 13 17.51 -8.20 -11.90
N SER A 14 17.48 -7.83 -13.16
CA SER A 14 17.36 -6.42 -13.57
C SER A 14 15.97 -5.91 -13.16
N ALA A 15 15.87 -5.44 -11.92
CA ALA A 15 14.62 -4.95 -11.34
C ALA A 15 14.73 -3.46 -11.07
N SER A 16 13.71 -2.68 -11.40
CA SER A 16 13.63 -1.31 -10.94
C SER A 16 12.96 -1.22 -9.57
N VAL A 17 13.46 -0.33 -8.73
CA VAL A 17 12.94 -0.08 -7.39
C VAL A 17 12.37 1.33 -7.32
N SER A 18 11.16 1.48 -6.81
CA SER A 18 10.56 2.79 -6.55
C SER A 18 10.09 2.90 -5.10
N LEU A 19 10.26 4.10 -4.55
CA LEU A 19 9.71 4.49 -3.25
C LEU A 19 8.73 5.63 -3.49
N SER A 20 7.50 5.48 -3.00
CA SER A 20 6.46 6.49 -3.20
C SER A 20 5.61 6.69 -1.95
N VAL A 21 4.94 7.85 -1.92
CA VAL A 21 3.96 8.24 -0.91
C VAL A 21 2.67 8.56 -1.63
N ASP A 22 1.55 8.11 -1.10
CA ASP A 22 0.24 8.45 -1.63
C ASP A 22 -0.14 9.87 -1.22
N LEU A 23 -0.24 10.78 -2.18
CA LEU A 23 -0.60 12.17 -1.94
C LEU A 23 -2.02 12.34 -1.40
N ALA A 24 -2.93 11.42 -1.68
CA ALA A 24 -4.25 11.44 -1.08
C ALA A 24 -4.19 11.20 0.44
N SER A 25 -3.10 10.62 0.94
CA SER A 25 -2.86 10.49 2.38
C SER A 25 -2.54 11.83 3.06
N LEU A 26 -2.14 12.83 2.29
CA LEU A 26 -1.89 14.17 2.81
C LEU A 26 -3.17 14.94 3.17
N ASP A 27 -4.34 14.32 3.00
CA ASP A 27 -5.62 14.89 3.41
C ASP A 27 -5.70 15.19 4.93
N PHE A 28 -4.78 14.63 5.74
CA PHE A 28 -4.63 14.99 7.16
C PHE A 28 -4.32 16.48 7.39
N LEU A 29 -3.82 17.19 6.37
CA LEU A 29 -3.57 18.63 6.48
C LEU A 29 -4.85 19.43 6.71
N TRP A 30 -6.00 18.89 6.31
CA TRP A 30 -7.31 19.52 6.48
C TRP A 30 -8.36 18.63 7.15
N LYS A 31 -8.05 17.34 7.36
CA LYS A 31 -8.85 16.43 8.18
C LYS A 31 -8.20 16.26 9.54
N LYS A 32 -8.97 15.82 10.51
CA LYS A 32 -8.47 15.59 11.87
C LYS A 32 -7.73 14.27 12.04
N ASP A 33 -7.97 13.33 11.14
CA ASP A 33 -7.31 12.02 11.11
C ASP A 33 -5.93 12.14 10.47
N LEU A 34 -4.90 11.61 11.13
CA LEU A 34 -3.58 11.48 10.53
C LEU A 34 -3.52 10.18 9.75
N ARG A 35 -3.06 10.27 8.51
CA ARG A 35 -2.77 9.12 7.68
C ARG A 35 -1.47 9.33 6.91
N ILE A 36 -0.64 8.31 6.89
CA ILE A 36 0.60 8.26 6.11
C ILE A 36 0.60 6.94 5.34
N ASP A 37 0.63 7.03 4.03
CA ASP A 37 0.76 5.89 3.14
C ASP A 37 2.08 5.99 2.39
N ALA A 38 2.95 5.02 2.59
CA ALA A 38 4.19 4.86 1.85
C ALA A 38 4.23 3.48 1.21
N GLU A 39 4.93 3.34 0.12
CA GLU A 39 5.09 2.05 -0.55
C GLU A 39 6.46 1.91 -1.17
N CYS A 40 6.96 0.68 -1.15
CA CYS A 40 8.14 0.27 -1.89
C CYS A 40 7.70 -0.72 -2.97
N SER A 41 8.02 -0.43 -4.22
CA SER A 41 7.66 -1.29 -5.36
C SER A 41 8.90 -1.77 -6.08
N PHE A 42 8.83 -3.01 -6.55
CA PHE A 42 9.85 -3.71 -7.31
C PHE A 42 9.22 -4.13 -8.64
N ASP A 43 9.71 -3.60 -9.74
CA ASP A 43 9.25 -3.93 -11.08
C ASP A 43 10.26 -4.85 -11.74
N TYR A 44 9.78 -5.99 -12.22
CA TYR A 44 10.55 -6.96 -12.98
C TYR A 44 9.72 -7.42 -14.18
N ASP A 45 10.19 -7.08 -15.37
CA ASP A 45 9.46 -7.37 -16.61
C ASP A 45 8.03 -6.79 -16.52
N ASN A 46 7.01 -7.61 -16.70
CA ASN A 46 5.61 -7.23 -16.62
C ASN A 46 4.98 -7.46 -15.22
N ILE A 47 5.79 -7.74 -14.19
CA ILE A 47 5.35 -8.02 -12.83
C ILE A 47 5.81 -6.91 -11.89
N ARG A 48 4.93 -6.50 -10.98
CA ARG A 48 5.23 -5.62 -9.85
C ARG A 48 4.99 -6.33 -8.53
N ILE A 49 5.89 -6.13 -7.59
CA ILE A 49 5.67 -6.47 -6.18
C ILE A 49 5.67 -5.17 -5.38
N THR A 50 4.57 -4.88 -4.69
CA THR A 50 4.44 -3.67 -3.87
C THR A 50 4.30 -4.05 -2.40
N ILE A 51 5.08 -3.39 -1.55
CA ILE A 51 5.01 -3.48 -0.08
C ILE A 51 4.48 -2.15 0.43
N PRO A 52 3.17 -2.03 0.71
CA PRO A 52 2.59 -0.84 1.30
C PRO A 52 2.85 -0.82 2.80
N ILE A 53 3.06 0.37 3.34
CA ILE A 53 3.10 0.67 4.77
C ILE A 53 2.15 1.83 4.99
N ARG A 54 1.06 1.60 5.71
CA ARG A 54 0.05 2.61 6.00
C ARG A 54 -0.09 2.77 7.50
N TYR A 55 0.03 3.97 7.96
CA TYR A 55 -0.23 4.34 9.33
C TYR A 55 -1.46 5.25 9.39
N GLY A 56 -2.39 4.92 10.28
CA GLY A 56 -3.59 5.70 10.54
C GLY A 56 -3.76 5.97 12.03
N LEU A 57 -4.22 7.17 12.36
CA LEU A 57 -4.58 7.60 13.70
C LEU A 57 -6.01 8.15 13.64
N SER A 58 -6.90 7.64 14.50
CA SER A 58 -8.28 8.12 14.58
C SER A 58 -8.38 9.56 15.07
N GLU A 59 -9.49 10.23 14.79
CA GLU A 59 -9.75 11.62 15.16
C GLU A 59 -9.59 11.89 16.66
N ASP A 60 -10.03 10.96 17.49
CA ASP A 60 -9.90 11.00 18.95
C ASP A 60 -8.51 10.63 19.48
N LYS A 61 -7.59 10.23 18.58
CA LYS A 61 -6.20 9.82 18.87
C LYS A 61 -6.05 8.64 19.83
N TYR A 62 -7.11 7.91 20.10
CA TYR A 62 -7.06 6.74 21.00
C TYR A 62 -6.86 5.41 20.26
N LEU A 63 -7.05 5.41 18.94
CA LEU A 63 -6.89 4.23 18.10
C LEU A 63 -5.86 4.47 17.01
N ASN A 64 -4.85 3.63 16.96
CA ASN A 64 -3.84 3.60 15.92
C ASN A 64 -4.01 2.35 15.06
N LEU A 65 -3.70 2.46 13.79
CA LEU A 65 -3.70 1.37 12.83
C LEU A 65 -2.40 1.39 12.03
N LEU A 66 -1.74 0.23 11.94
CA LEU A 66 -0.67 -0.02 10.99
C LEU A 66 -1.13 -1.10 10.02
N GLU A 67 -1.10 -0.80 8.74
CA GLU A 67 -1.34 -1.79 7.70
C GLU A 67 -0.07 -2.04 6.91
N SER A 68 0.19 -3.30 6.61
CA SER A 68 1.24 -3.71 5.69
C SER A 68 0.87 -5.02 5.01
N GLY A 69 1.60 -5.37 3.95
CA GLY A 69 1.34 -6.59 3.20
C GLY A 69 2.19 -6.70 1.96
N ILE A 70 1.77 -7.57 1.07
CA ILE A 70 2.38 -7.77 -0.23
C ILE A 70 1.26 -7.71 -1.27
N LEU A 71 1.40 -6.82 -2.24
CA LEU A 71 0.57 -6.79 -3.44
C LEU A 71 1.41 -7.30 -4.60
N VAL A 72 0.74 -8.00 -5.50
CA VAL A 72 1.33 -8.46 -6.76
C VAL A 72 0.53 -7.83 -7.88
N GLY A 73 1.22 -7.18 -8.78
CA GLY A 73 0.67 -6.50 -9.94
C GLY A 73 1.22 -7.07 -11.24
N VAL A 74 0.49 -6.82 -12.30
CA VAL A 74 0.91 -7.10 -13.67
C VAL A 74 0.66 -5.89 -14.55
N PHE A 75 1.49 -5.72 -15.57
CA PHE A 75 1.33 -4.73 -16.63
C PHE A 75 0.78 -5.42 -17.88
N PRO A 76 -0.55 -5.56 -18.05
CA PRO A 76 -1.12 -6.27 -19.20
C PRO A 76 -0.78 -5.61 -20.55
N PHE A 77 -0.43 -4.32 -20.51
CA PHE A 77 0.00 -3.53 -21.67
C PHE A 77 1.21 -2.68 -21.24
N GLU A 78 2.40 -3.25 -21.32
CA GLU A 78 3.66 -2.61 -20.90
C GLU A 78 3.84 -1.21 -21.49
N ASN A 79 3.61 -1.07 -22.80
CA ASN A 79 3.77 0.20 -23.51
C ASN A 79 2.83 1.32 -23.04
N LEU A 80 1.73 0.96 -22.36
CA LEU A 80 0.75 1.92 -21.86
C LEU A 80 0.93 2.21 -20.37
N GLY A 81 1.77 1.47 -19.66
CA GLY A 81 1.95 1.60 -18.21
C GLY A 81 0.69 1.24 -17.40
N LEU A 82 -0.31 0.61 -18.03
CA LEU A 82 -1.51 0.17 -17.31
C LEU A 82 -1.15 -0.96 -16.36
N MET A 83 -1.60 -0.86 -15.12
CA MET A 83 -1.27 -1.80 -14.04
C MET A 83 -2.55 -2.31 -13.38
N VAL A 84 -2.55 -3.61 -13.06
CA VAL A 84 -3.56 -4.24 -12.20
C VAL A 84 -2.84 -4.93 -11.06
N GLU A 85 -3.20 -4.62 -9.82
CA GLU A 85 -2.61 -5.21 -8.61
C GLU A 85 -3.67 -5.87 -7.75
N ALA A 86 -3.27 -6.90 -7.00
CA ALA A 86 -4.06 -7.50 -5.95
C ALA A 86 -3.18 -7.88 -4.76
N SER A 87 -3.75 -7.81 -3.56
CA SER A 87 -3.06 -8.27 -2.36
C SER A 87 -2.93 -9.79 -2.35
N LEU A 88 -1.70 -10.27 -2.27
CA LEU A 88 -1.42 -11.66 -1.92
C LEU A 88 -1.71 -11.88 -0.43
N PHE A 89 -1.30 -10.90 0.37
CA PHE A 89 -1.46 -10.90 1.82
C PHE A 89 -1.45 -9.46 2.33
N LYS A 90 -2.41 -9.11 3.20
CA LYS A 90 -2.46 -7.80 3.85
C LYS A 90 -3.05 -7.90 5.25
N LEU A 91 -2.37 -7.26 6.18
CA LEU A 91 -2.75 -7.20 7.59
C LEU A 91 -2.89 -5.75 8.07
N GLY A 92 -3.86 -5.54 8.95
CA GLY A 92 -3.96 -4.37 9.80
C GLY A 92 -3.75 -4.75 11.25
N TYR A 93 -2.99 -3.96 11.99
CA TYR A 93 -2.77 -4.13 13.42
C TYR A 93 -3.17 -2.87 14.18
N PHE A 94 -4.03 -3.04 15.17
CA PHE A 94 -4.52 -1.97 16.04
C PHE A 94 -3.78 -1.92 17.36
N TRP A 95 -3.55 -0.68 17.85
CA TRP A 95 -3.11 -0.42 19.22
C TRP A 95 -3.62 0.94 19.70
N GLY A 96 -3.57 1.16 21.03
CA GLY A 96 -4.03 2.37 21.69
C GLY A 96 -5.06 2.08 22.76
N LEU A 97 -5.61 3.14 23.38
CA LEU A 97 -6.56 3.03 24.49
C LEU A 97 -7.92 2.48 24.04
N ALA A 98 -8.34 2.78 22.81
CA ALA A 98 -9.59 2.28 22.21
C ALA A 98 -9.35 1.06 21.31
N SER A 99 -8.23 0.34 21.50
CA SER A 99 -7.89 -0.83 20.71
C SER A 99 -8.90 -1.94 20.94
N PRO A 100 -9.39 -2.60 19.87
CA PRO A 100 -10.25 -3.77 19.99
C PRO A 100 -9.50 -4.94 20.62
N THR A 101 -10.23 -5.94 21.13
CA THR A 101 -9.63 -7.20 21.58
C THR A 101 -8.97 -7.93 20.43
N ASP A 102 -9.62 -7.97 19.27
CA ASP A 102 -9.09 -8.49 18.01
C ASP A 102 -8.22 -7.43 17.32
N ARG A 103 -6.96 -7.35 17.73
CA ARG A 103 -6.02 -6.35 17.23
C ARG A 103 -5.55 -6.58 15.81
N LEU A 104 -5.70 -7.79 15.30
CA LEU A 104 -5.25 -8.17 13.98
C LEU A 104 -6.43 -8.37 13.05
N VAL A 105 -6.42 -7.68 11.91
CA VAL A 105 -7.43 -7.82 10.86
C VAL A 105 -6.80 -8.20 9.54
N LEU A 106 -7.47 -9.09 8.82
CA LEU A 106 -7.11 -9.47 7.47
C LEU A 106 -7.83 -8.58 6.47
N LEU A 107 -7.10 -8.10 5.50
CA LEU A 107 -7.59 -7.20 4.46
C LEU A 107 -7.36 -7.83 3.09
N SER A 108 -8.24 -7.50 2.15
CA SER A 108 -8.03 -7.70 0.73
C SER A 108 -8.02 -6.34 0.03
N GLU A 109 -7.12 -6.19 -0.91
CA GLU A 109 -7.00 -4.96 -1.71
C GLU A 109 -6.70 -5.33 -3.15
N GLY A 110 -7.32 -4.62 -4.07
CA GLY A 110 -7.00 -4.66 -5.48
C GLY A 110 -6.97 -3.25 -6.04
N SER A 111 -6.18 -3.02 -7.06
CA SER A 111 -6.12 -1.73 -7.72
C SER A 111 -5.96 -1.85 -9.23
N ILE A 112 -6.45 -0.84 -9.92
CA ILE A 112 -6.19 -0.60 -11.33
C ILE A 112 -5.60 0.80 -11.43
N GLY A 113 -4.47 0.93 -12.12
CA GLY A 113 -3.78 2.20 -12.20
C GLY A 113 -2.92 2.35 -13.44
N TRP A 114 -2.26 3.46 -13.48
CA TRP A 114 -1.26 3.76 -14.50
C TRP A 114 0.07 4.06 -13.80
N ASN A 115 1.14 3.46 -14.32
CA ASN A 115 2.49 3.65 -13.83
C ASN A 115 3.29 4.44 -14.85
N GLY A 116 3.83 5.57 -14.44
CA GLY A 116 4.66 6.41 -15.30
C GLY A 116 5.88 6.93 -14.56
N ASN A 117 6.97 7.06 -15.32
CA ASN A 117 8.21 7.65 -14.83
C ASN A 117 8.57 8.87 -15.70
N ILE A 118 8.92 9.97 -15.06
CA ILE A 118 9.45 11.18 -15.70
C ILE A 118 10.83 11.43 -15.10
N GLY A 119 11.85 10.93 -15.77
CA GLY A 119 13.19 10.85 -15.20
C GLY A 119 13.20 9.98 -13.95
N ILE A 120 13.62 10.54 -12.82
CA ILE A 120 13.62 9.85 -11.52
C ILE A 120 12.26 9.91 -10.80
N LEU A 121 11.33 10.73 -11.28
CA LEU A 121 10.02 10.88 -10.66
C LEU A 121 9.12 9.73 -11.08
N HIS A 122 8.58 9.03 -10.09
CA HIS A 122 7.57 7.98 -10.23
C HIS A 122 6.19 8.55 -9.94
N ILE A 123 5.20 8.28 -10.80
CA ILE A 123 3.81 8.75 -10.66
C ILE A 123 2.89 7.57 -10.94
N CYS A 124 1.97 7.29 -10.01
CA CYS A 124 1.03 6.19 -10.12
C CYS A 124 -0.37 6.59 -9.63
N PRO A 125 -1.20 7.20 -10.51
CA PRO A 125 -2.63 7.33 -10.22
C PRO A 125 -3.31 5.96 -10.29
N ARG A 126 -4.18 5.67 -9.32
CA ARG A 126 -4.88 4.38 -9.24
C ARG A 126 -6.23 4.46 -8.57
N LEU A 127 -7.10 3.55 -8.97
CA LEU A 127 -8.37 3.24 -8.32
C LEU A 127 -8.17 1.97 -7.49
N THR A 128 -8.35 2.08 -6.19
CA THR A 128 -8.13 0.99 -5.23
C THR A 128 -9.46 0.53 -4.66
N PHE A 129 -9.65 -0.78 -4.62
CA PHE A 129 -10.78 -1.47 -4.00
C PHE A 129 -10.29 -2.19 -2.76
N ARG A 130 -10.96 -1.98 -1.64
CA ARG A 130 -10.58 -2.58 -0.35
C ARG A 130 -11.76 -3.33 0.26
N SER A 131 -11.46 -4.47 0.86
CA SER A 131 -12.44 -5.27 1.58
C SER A 131 -11.83 -5.83 2.86
N LEU A 132 -12.65 -5.92 3.91
CA LEU A 132 -12.33 -6.68 5.10
C LEU A 132 -12.60 -8.16 4.82
N LEU A 133 -11.63 -9.02 5.07
CA LEU A 133 -11.82 -10.47 5.03
C LEU A 133 -12.45 -10.97 6.33
N SER A 134 -12.20 -10.30 7.45
CA SER A 134 -12.88 -10.53 8.72
C SER A 134 -14.20 -9.76 8.75
N ILE A 135 -15.33 -10.45 8.60
CA ILE A 135 -16.65 -9.82 8.50
C ILE A 135 -17.22 -9.48 9.90
N SER A 136 -16.74 -10.14 10.95
CA SER A 136 -17.24 -10.00 12.32
C SER A 136 -16.10 -9.82 13.32
N GLY A 137 -16.38 -9.16 14.42
CA GLY A 137 -15.46 -8.92 15.53
C GLY A 137 -15.19 -7.42 15.76
N GLU A 138 -14.66 -7.12 16.92
CA GLU A 138 -14.35 -5.73 17.33
C GLU A 138 -13.34 -5.05 16.41
N GLY A 139 -12.39 -5.81 15.86
CA GLY A 139 -11.41 -5.30 14.91
C GLY A 139 -12.05 -4.83 13.59
N ALA A 140 -13.06 -5.54 13.10
CA ALA A 140 -13.81 -5.13 11.91
C ALA A 140 -14.62 -3.86 12.17
N GLU A 141 -15.24 -3.72 13.33
CA GLU A 141 -15.97 -2.50 13.73
C GLU A 141 -15.01 -1.33 13.95
N ALA A 142 -13.84 -1.57 14.54
CA ALA A 142 -12.80 -0.54 14.70
C ALA A 142 -12.29 -0.03 13.34
N MET A 143 -12.12 -0.93 12.35
CA MET A 143 -11.72 -0.55 11.00
C MET A 143 -12.74 0.39 10.34
N LYS A 144 -14.02 0.15 10.52
CA LYS A 144 -15.08 1.02 9.98
C LYS A 144 -15.12 2.42 10.62
N ARG A 145 -14.65 2.54 11.87
CA ARG A 145 -14.56 3.83 12.58
C ARG A 145 -13.41 4.70 12.11
N ILE A 146 -12.38 4.10 11.54
CA ILE A 146 -11.30 4.86 10.91
C ILE A 146 -11.83 5.33 9.56
N SER A 147 -12.07 6.63 9.43
CA SER A 147 -12.68 7.29 8.25
C SER A 147 -11.95 7.02 6.92
N GLN A 148 -10.79 6.41 7.01
CA GLN A 148 -9.88 6.13 5.90
C GLN A 148 -10.11 4.74 5.29
N PHE A 149 -10.97 3.91 5.86
CA PHE A 149 -11.33 2.64 5.27
C PHE A 149 -12.47 2.85 4.25
N ASP A 150 -12.12 3.35 3.09
CA ASP A 150 -13.04 3.46 1.97
C ASP A 150 -12.95 2.20 1.11
N GLY A 151 -14.11 1.57 0.83
CA GLY A 151 -14.18 0.39 -0.05
C GLY A 151 -13.69 0.68 -1.46
N LEU A 152 -13.88 1.91 -1.93
CA LEU A 152 -13.39 2.43 -3.21
C LEU A 152 -12.63 3.72 -2.98
N ARG A 153 -11.42 3.83 -3.52
CA ARG A 153 -10.57 5.00 -3.34
C ARG A 153 -9.79 5.35 -4.60
N LEU A 154 -9.78 6.63 -4.93
CA LEU A 154 -8.79 7.21 -5.84
C LEU A 154 -7.53 7.58 -5.05
N SER A 155 -6.37 7.20 -5.55
CA SER A 155 -5.09 7.55 -4.97
C SER A 155 -4.10 8.00 -6.04
N LEU A 156 -3.13 8.80 -5.62
CA LEU A 156 -2.03 9.27 -6.45
C LEU A 156 -0.73 9.04 -5.68
N ALA A 157 -0.06 7.95 -5.97
CA ALA A 157 1.26 7.71 -5.44
C ALA A 157 2.29 8.50 -6.25
N MET A 158 3.16 9.22 -5.56
CA MET A 158 4.29 9.94 -6.14
C MET A 158 5.57 9.61 -5.36
N GLY A 159 6.66 9.44 -6.08
CA GLY A 159 7.90 9.03 -5.46
C GLY A 159 9.09 9.13 -6.38
N VAL A 160 10.12 8.38 -6.03
CA VAL A 160 11.37 8.31 -6.78
C VAL A 160 11.62 6.90 -7.27
N ASN A 161 12.02 6.81 -8.52
CA ASN A 161 12.58 5.58 -9.07
C ASN A 161 14.10 5.59 -8.78
N LEU A 162 14.55 4.60 -8.04
CA LEU A 162 15.96 4.46 -7.63
C LEU A 162 16.83 3.85 -8.73
N GLY A 163 16.24 3.60 -9.91
CA GLY A 163 16.93 3.02 -11.05
C GLY A 163 16.91 1.50 -11.06
N GLU A 164 17.52 0.95 -12.10
CA GLU A 164 17.71 -0.48 -12.22
C GLU A 164 18.86 -0.93 -11.32
N ILE A 165 18.61 -2.01 -10.58
CA ILE A 165 19.68 -2.73 -9.89
C ILE A 165 20.39 -3.55 -10.98
N ASN A 166 21.34 -2.94 -11.65
CA ASN A 166 22.25 -3.63 -12.57
C ASN A 166 23.38 -4.26 -11.76
N ASN A 167 23.48 -5.56 -11.82
CA ASN A 167 24.66 -6.30 -11.39
C ASN A 167 25.60 -6.53 -12.60
#